data_e91a5b8dbdfed049c97bd11db7c1ac4b
#
_entry.id   e91a5b8dbdfed049c97bd11db7c1ac4b
#
_cell.length_a   1.000
_cell.length_b   1.000
_cell.length_c   1.000
_cell.angle_alpha   90.00
_cell.angle_beta   90.00
_cell.angle_gamma   90.00
#
_symmetry.space_group_name_H-M   'P 1'
#
loop_
_entity.id
_entity.type
_entity.pdbx_description
1 polymer ?
#
loop_
_entity_poly.entity_id
_entity_poly.type
_entity_poly.pdbx_seq_one_letter_code
_entity_poly.pdbx_strand_id
1 'polypeptide(L)'
;MPGTAFDTMRVTLAGDNSGLGGALNYLNPLTDRLNKAIEEGSVQLMLNSTVTELVVKDGKCTGVKVGEVEYSAPTTLLATGGYCHNEELLKMAGFDNIVSQAPKTSNGSGFYLAQAVGGVFDNMDKPATYYGGGLMTDGFEMTYGANTSYPGRIYVDLNGNRVGDETTNDVHLWMNAPEDKLYLLISGNMIDKDTVLLKYGISTRTPLANNGWDMMDELAAEENCVYKADTIEELAEKMGAENLVATVEKYNADVAAGEDTQFGRAADTMVALEEGPFYAVETVPYAYTGSTGGVRVDG
;
A
#
# COMPACT_ATOMS: atom_id res chain seq x y z
N MET A 1 21.74 1.70 3.28
CA MET A 1 22.10 1.73 1.86
C MET A 1 22.38 3.19 1.50
N PRO A 2 23.61 3.57 1.23
CA PRO A 2 23.95 4.93 0.83
C PRO A 2 23.28 5.27 -0.50
N GLY A 3 22.61 6.42 -0.57
CA GLY A 3 21.97 6.91 -1.80
C GLY A 3 20.52 6.51 -2.03
N THR A 4 19.86 5.85 -1.07
CA THR A 4 18.43 5.59 -1.15
C THR A 4 17.62 6.76 -0.57
N ALA A 5 16.36 6.90 -0.99
CA ALA A 5 15.45 7.90 -0.43
C ALA A 5 15.33 7.81 1.11
N PHE A 6 15.67 6.68 1.69
CA PHE A 6 15.65 6.45 3.13
C PHE A 6 16.81 7.09 3.88
N ASP A 7 17.94 7.40 3.23
CA ASP A 7 19.08 8.08 3.87
C ASP A 7 18.74 9.49 4.38
N THR A 8 17.70 10.09 3.80
CA THR A 8 17.22 11.42 4.19
C THR A 8 15.92 11.39 5.00
N MET A 9 15.35 10.21 5.23
CA MET A 9 14.12 10.07 5.98
C MET A 9 14.35 10.41 7.45
N ARG A 10 13.69 11.45 7.94
CA ARG A 10 13.67 11.78 9.35
C ARG A 10 12.46 11.11 9.99
N VAL A 11 12.73 10.18 10.88
CA VAL A 11 11.69 9.52 11.68
C VAL A 11 11.67 10.17 13.06
N THR A 12 10.54 10.75 13.43
CA THR A 12 10.33 11.24 14.78
C THR A 12 9.85 10.07 15.63
N LEU A 13 10.69 9.59 16.51
CA LEU A 13 10.35 8.50 17.44
C LEU A 13 9.72 9.08 18.71
N ALA A 14 8.69 8.44 19.24
CA ALA A 14 8.27 8.66 20.61
C ALA A 14 9.31 8.06 21.56
N GLY A 15 9.43 8.65 22.74
CA GLY A 15 10.42 8.23 23.72
C GLY A 15 10.31 6.80 24.23
N ASP A 16 9.21 6.10 23.89
CA ASP A 16 8.94 4.72 24.32
C ASP A 16 9.22 3.66 23.23
N ASN A 17 9.68 4.09 22.05
CA ASN A 17 9.94 3.20 20.90
C ASN A 17 8.71 2.35 20.47
N SER A 18 7.49 2.75 20.81
CA SER A 18 6.27 1.98 20.53
C SER A 18 5.92 1.87 19.03
N GLY A 19 6.72 2.44 18.15
CA GLY A 19 6.49 2.48 16.71
C GLY A 19 5.29 3.33 16.27
N LEU A 20 4.33 3.58 17.15
CA LEU A 20 3.18 4.45 16.93
C LEU A 20 3.49 5.91 17.31
N GLY A 21 4.57 6.14 18.02
CA GLY A 21 4.89 7.41 18.65
C GLY A 21 5.23 8.54 17.70
N GLY A 22 5.69 8.25 16.48
CA GLY A 22 6.06 9.31 15.54
C GLY A 22 4.93 10.27 15.22
N ALA A 23 3.74 9.74 14.92
CA ALA A 23 2.55 10.55 14.66
C ALA A 23 2.04 11.28 15.92
N LEU A 24 2.08 10.64 17.07
CA LEU A 24 1.63 11.23 18.34
C LEU A 24 2.48 12.43 18.76
N ASN A 25 3.77 12.45 18.44
CA ASN A 25 4.63 13.60 18.71
C ASN A 25 4.20 14.88 17.98
N TYR A 26 3.46 14.74 16.87
CA TYR A 26 2.84 15.90 16.19
C TYR A 26 1.42 16.13 16.64
N LEU A 27 0.65 15.07 16.82
CA LEU A 27 -0.78 15.15 17.11
C LEU A 27 -1.03 15.69 18.51
N ASN A 28 -0.27 15.25 19.53
CA ASN A 28 -0.48 15.69 20.91
C ASN A 28 -0.32 17.22 21.08
N PRO A 29 0.79 17.84 20.66
CA PRO A 29 0.92 19.29 20.75
C PRO A 29 -0.12 20.08 19.95
N LEU A 30 -0.57 19.55 18.79
CA LEU A 30 -1.64 20.17 18.00
C LEU A 30 -2.99 20.06 18.70
N THR A 31 -3.27 18.90 19.30
CA THR A 31 -4.48 18.67 20.10
C THR A 31 -4.53 19.58 21.31
N ASP A 32 -3.41 19.75 22.03
CA ASP A 32 -3.32 20.67 23.18
C ASP A 32 -3.59 22.12 22.76
N ARG A 33 -3.03 22.53 21.62
CA ARG A 33 -3.28 23.88 21.07
C ARG A 33 -4.74 24.07 20.66
N LEU A 34 -5.34 23.06 20.04
CA LEU A 34 -6.74 23.07 19.66
C LEU A 34 -7.64 23.19 20.90
N ASN A 35 -7.40 22.37 21.92
CA ASN A 35 -8.17 22.40 23.17
C ASN A 35 -8.09 23.78 23.83
N LYS A 36 -6.89 24.34 23.89
CA LYS A 36 -6.70 25.70 24.41
C LYS A 36 -7.49 26.75 23.62
N ALA A 37 -7.46 26.68 22.28
CA ALA A 37 -8.20 27.60 21.43
C ALA A 37 -9.73 27.47 21.59
N ILE A 38 -10.21 26.24 21.85
CA ILE A 38 -11.62 25.98 22.17
C ILE A 38 -11.97 26.61 23.53
N GLU A 39 -11.15 26.42 24.56
CA GLU A 39 -11.33 27.00 25.89
C GLU A 39 -11.34 28.55 25.88
N GLU A 40 -10.47 29.14 25.05
CA GLU A 40 -10.40 30.60 24.84
C GLU A 40 -11.56 31.12 23.96
N GLY A 41 -12.39 30.25 23.40
CA GLY A 41 -13.53 30.63 22.55
C GLY A 41 -13.13 31.13 21.14
N SER A 42 -11.87 30.96 20.75
CA SER A 42 -11.38 31.34 19.42
C SER A 42 -11.65 30.25 18.34
N VAL A 43 -11.97 29.03 18.76
CA VAL A 43 -12.34 27.90 17.91
C VAL A 43 -13.61 27.24 18.44
N GLN A 44 -14.55 26.96 17.54
CA GLN A 44 -15.69 26.10 17.81
C GLN A 44 -15.50 24.77 17.12
N LEU A 45 -15.35 23.68 17.88
CA LEU A 45 -15.29 22.33 17.38
C LEU A 45 -16.69 21.72 17.34
N MET A 46 -17.11 21.26 16.16
CA MET A 46 -18.39 20.58 15.97
C MET A 46 -18.14 19.14 15.53
N LEU A 47 -18.34 18.21 16.45
CA LEU A 47 -18.25 16.76 16.16
C LEU A 47 -19.59 16.23 15.60
N ASN A 48 -19.53 15.07 14.93
CA ASN A 48 -20.70 14.43 14.30
C ASN A 48 -21.46 15.37 13.35
N SER A 49 -20.74 16.27 12.69
CA SER A 49 -21.28 17.33 11.85
C SER A 49 -20.76 17.16 10.42
N THR A 50 -21.38 16.24 9.68
CA THR A 50 -20.99 15.96 8.29
C THR A 50 -21.41 17.13 7.40
N VAL A 51 -20.42 17.75 6.75
CA VAL A 51 -20.70 18.77 5.72
C VAL A 51 -21.27 18.08 4.48
N THR A 52 -22.42 18.53 4.03
CA THR A 52 -23.15 17.96 2.89
C THR A 52 -23.07 18.82 1.64
N GLU A 53 -22.76 20.11 1.76
CA GLU A 53 -22.73 21.06 0.64
C GLU A 53 -21.79 22.22 0.93
N LEU A 54 -21.10 22.71 -0.12
CA LEU A 54 -20.45 24.01 -0.12
C LEU A 54 -21.44 25.07 -0.59
N VAL A 55 -21.60 26.13 0.18
CA VAL A 55 -22.47 27.24 -0.21
C VAL A 55 -21.69 28.21 -1.08
N VAL A 56 -22.12 28.38 -2.34
CA VAL A 56 -21.51 29.30 -3.30
C VAL A 56 -22.48 30.41 -3.65
N LYS A 57 -22.05 31.69 -3.49
CA LYS A 57 -22.79 32.89 -3.87
C LYS A 57 -21.86 33.78 -4.72
N ASP A 58 -22.32 34.18 -5.87
CA ASP A 58 -21.55 35.03 -6.81
C ASP A 58 -20.15 34.45 -7.14
N GLY A 59 -20.06 33.13 -7.31
CA GLY A 59 -18.82 32.43 -7.62
C GLY A 59 -17.82 32.29 -6.47
N LYS A 60 -18.22 32.61 -5.24
CA LYS A 60 -17.39 32.49 -4.03
C LYS A 60 -18.00 31.52 -3.05
N CYS A 61 -17.18 30.65 -2.47
CA CYS A 61 -17.60 29.85 -1.35
C CYS A 61 -17.80 30.75 -0.11
N THR A 62 -19.02 30.78 0.42
CA THR A 62 -19.43 31.64 1.54
C THR A 62 -19.79 30.84 2.77
N GLY A 63 -19.60 29.54 2.77
CA GLY A 63 -19.90 28.67 3.89
C GLY A 63 -20.14 27.22 3.51
N VAL A 64 -20.70 26.49 4.45
CA VAL A 64 -21.02 25.06 4.31
C VAL A 64 -22.41 24.76 4.87
N LYS A 65 -23.01 23.64 4.45
CA LYS A 65 -24.20 23.10 5.10
C LYS A 65 -23.87 21.81 5.85
N VAL A 66 -24.55 21.66 6.98
CA VAL A 66 -24.62 20.43 7.77
C VAL A 66 -26.09 20.08 7.92
N GLY A 67 -26.57 19.15 7.11
CA GLY A 67 -28.01 18.92 6.94
C GLY A 67 -28.70 20.20 6.43
N GLU A 68 -29.71 20.66 7.14
CA GLU A 68 -30.48 21.88 6.78
C GLU A 68 -29.87 23.19 7.32
N VAL A 69 -28.79 23.13 8.10
CA VAL A 69 -28.19 24.29 8.73
C VAL A 69 -27.03 24.83 7.88
N GLU A 70 -27.10 26.12 7.53
CA GLU A 70 -26.02 26.83 6.85
C GLU A 70 -25.10 27.52 7.88
N TYR A 71 -23.82 27.27 7.74
CA TYR A 71 -22.75 27.93 8.47
C TYR A 71 -21.98 28.83 7.52
N SER A 72 -22.09 30.13 7.72
CA SER A 72 -21.46 31.13 6.86
C SER A 72 -20.08 31.52 7.35
N ALA A 73 -19.12 31.60 6.42
CA ALA A 73 -17.76 32.05 6.68
C ALA A 73 -17.18 32.74 5.43
N PRO A 74 -16.29 33.73 5.60
CA PRO A 74 -15.65 34.40 4.48
C PRO A 74 -14.65 33.49 3.73
N THR A 75 -14.21 32.40 4.36
CA THR A 75 -13.26 31.43 3.79
C THR A 75 -13.60 30.05 4.29
N THR A 76 -13.53 29.06 3.40
CA THR A 76 -13.70 27.64 3.72
C THR A 76 -12.44 26.88 3.32
N LEU A 77 -11.87 26.12 4.25
CA LEU A 77 -10.73 25.23 4.00
C LEU A 77 -11.22 23.79 3.98
N LEU A 78 -11.00 23.08 2.86
CA LEU A 78 -11.22 21.65 2.78
C LEU A 78 -9.97 20.90 3.25
N ALA A 79 -10.04 20.29 4.41
CA ALA A 79 -8.97 19.49 5.02
C ALA A 79 -9.48 18.07 5.33
N THR A 80 -10.23 17.48 4.40
CA THR A 80 -11.04 16.28 4.59
C THR A 80 -10.29 14.97 4.35
N GLY A 81 -8.98 15.03 4.11
CA GLY A 81 -8.16 13.87 3.76
C GLY A 81 -8.31 13.44 2.30
N GLY A 82 -7.83 12.25 2.01
CA GLY A 82 -7.81 11.68 0.68
C GLY A 82 -9.02 10.78 0.37
N TYR A 83 -8.82 9.86 -0.58
CA TYR A 83 -9.88 8.98 -1.08
C TYR A 83 -9.54 7.48 -1.03
N CYS A 84 -8.52 7.08 -0.27
CA CYS A 84 -8.05 5.69 -0.27
C CYS A 84 -9.07 4.66 0.25
N HIS A 85 -10.17 5.09 0.86
CA HIS A 85 -11.32 4.25 1.22
C HIS A 85 -12.56 4.53 0.37
N ASN A 86 -12.38 5.04 -0.85
CA ASN A 86 -13.47 5.26 -1.80
C ASN A 86 -13.22 4.42 -3.05
N GLU A 87 -13.95 3.33 -3.20
CA GLU A 87 -13.79 2.39 -4.32
C GLU A 87 -14.00 3.04 -5.69
N GLU A 88 -14.94 3.97 -5.81
CA GLU A 88 -15.22 4.67 -7.07
C GLU A 88 -14.03 5.53 -7.49
N LEU A 89 -13.47 6.30 -6.56
CA LEU A 89 -12.30 7.13 -6.83
C LEU A 89 -11.04 6.30 -7.05
N LEU A 90 -10.90 5.17 -6.37
CA LEU A 90 -9.82 4.23 -6.61
C LEU A 90 -9.91 3.58 -8.00
N LYS A 91 -11.11 3.20 -8.45
CA LYS A 91 -11.32 2.72 -9.82
C LYS A 91 -11.03 3.80 -10.87
N MET A 92 -11.40 5.04 -10.61
CA MET A 92 -11.01 6.18 -11.47
C MET A 92 -9.49 6.34 -11.55
N ALA A 93 -8.77 6.02 -10.49
CA ALA A 93 -7.31 6.00 -10.45
C ALA A 93 -6.68 4.75 -11.09
N GLY A 94 -7.49 3.83 -11.62
CA GLY A 94 -7.05 2.65 -12.36
C GLY A 94 -6.89 1.38 -11.52
N PHE A 95 -7.46 1.32 -10.31
CA PHE A 95 -7.41 0.13 -9.47
C PHE A 95 -8.74 -0.60 -9.44
N ASP A 96 -8.75 -1.84 -9.84
CA ASP A 96 -9.88 -2.76 -9.69
C ASP A 96 -9.83 -3.51 -8.34
N ASN A 97 -8.64 -3.93 -7.94
CA ASN A 97 -8.40 -4.61 -6.67
C ASN A 97 -7.31 -3.90 -5.89
N ILE A 98 -7.70 -3.17 -4.84
CA ILE A 98 -6.76 -2.51 -3.95
C ILE A 98 -7.22 -2.63 -2.51
N VAL A 99 -6.30 -2.93 -1.62
CA VAL A 99 -6.54 -2.90 -0.18
C VAL A 99 -6.10 -1.57 0.38
N SER A 100 -6.96 -0.93 1.15
CA SER A 100 -6.62 0.33 1.80
C SER A 100 -6.33 0.14 3.28
N GLN A 101 -5.17 0.62 3.70
CA GLN A 101 -4.83 0.81 5.12
C GLN A 101 -4.94 2.27 5.58
N ALA A 102 -5.43 3.14 4.72
CA ALA A 102 -5.71 4.50 5.11
C ALA A 102 -6.85 4.55 6.14
N PRO A 103 -6.98 5.62 6.91
CA PRO A 103 -8.13 5.80 7.78
C PRO A 103 -9.45 5.71 6.99
N LYS A 104 -10.47 5.04 7.54
CA LYS A 104 -11.81 4.92 6.92
C LYS A 104 -12.46 6.28 6.62
N THR A 105 -11.98 7.34 7.27
CA THR A 105 -12.36 8.72 6.98
C THR A 105 -11.78 9.26 5.67
N SER A 106 -10.80 8.58 5.05
CA SER A 106 -10.28 8.94 3.72
C SER A 106 -11.24 8.48 2.62
N ASN A 107 -12.46 8.94 2.68
CA ASN A 107 -13.58 8.52 1.85
C ASN A 107 -13.85 9.41 0.63
N GLY A 108 -13.01 10.42 0.38
CA GLY A 108 -13.15 11.30 -0.77
C GLY A 108 -14.24 12.36 -0.65
N SER A 109 -14.84 12.56 0.51
CA SER A 109 -15.94 13.52 0.67
C SER A 109 -15.61 14.94 0.20
N GLY A 110 -14.40 15.41 0.45
CA GLY A 110 -13.95 16.72 -0.03
C GLY A 110 -13.84 16.81 -1.55
N PHE A 111 -13.56 15.72 -2.22
CA PHE A 111 -13.54 15.64 -3.68
C PHE A 111 -14.94 15.90 -4.24
N TYR A 112 -15.94 15.21 -3.74
CA TYR A 112 -17.33 15.38 -4.18
C TYR A 112 -17.89 16.78 -3.85
N LEU A 113 -17.55 17.31 -2.67
CA LEU A 113 -17.92 18.69 -2.30
C LEU A 113 -17.33 19.71 -3.28
N ALA A 114 -16.06 19.57 -3.63
CA ALA A 114 -15.41 20.46 -4.59
C ALA A 114 -15.99 20.30 -6.00
N GLN A 115 -16.21 19.05 -6.46
CA GLN A 115 -16.79 18.76 -7.76
C GLN A 115 -18.19 19.37 -7.93
N ALA A 116 -19.00 19.32 -6.90
CA ALA A 116 -20.36 19.86 -6.91
C ALA A 116 -20.42 21.37 -7.18
N VAL A 117 -19.32 22.09 -6.95
CA VAL A 117 -19.19 23.53 -7.20
C VAL A 117 -18.25 23.86 -8.36
N GLY A 118 -17.97 22.88 -9.20
CA GLY A 118 -17.16 23.07 -10.42
C GLY A 118 -15.66 22.83 -10.24
N GLY A 119 -15.23 22.27 -9.11
CA GLY A 119 -13.86 21.83 -8.90
C GLY A 119 -13.49 20.72 -9.87
N VAL A 120 -12.25 20.72 -10.34
CA VAL A 120 -11.67 19.69 -11.22
C VAL A 120 -10.55 18.96 -10.50
N PHE A 121 -10.31 17.72 -10.90
CA PHE A 121 -9.29 16.87 -10.31
C PHE A 121 -8.06 16.79 -11.19
N ASP A 122 -6.89 16.78 -10.56
CA ASP A 122 -5.61 16.58 -11.24
C ASP A 122 -4.89 15.36 -10.70
N ASN A 123 -4.12 14.71 -11.57
CA ASN A 123 -3.25 13.57 -11.24
C ASN A 123 -3.99 12.38 -10.59
N MET A 124 -5.25 12.17 -10.88
CA MET A 124 -6.02 11.02 -10.40
C MET A 124 -5.56 9.70 -11.03
N ASP A 125 -4.85 9.77 -12.15
CA ASP A 125 -4.26 8.66 -12.89
C ASP A 125 -2.89 8.22 -12.35
N LYS A 126 -2.41 8.89 -11.32
CA LYS A 126 -1.12 8.58 -10.69
C LYS A 126 -1.34 8.21 -9.24
N PRO A 127 -1.46 6.93 -8.96
CA PRO A 127 -1.58 6.48 -7.58
C PRO A 127 -0.35 6.90 -6.77
N ALA A 128 -0.55 7.53 -5.63
CA ALA A 128 0.52 7.82 -4.69
C ALA A 128 0.90 6.60 -3.91
N THR A 129 2.14 6.59 -3.49
CA THR A 129 2.73 5.71 -2.49
C THR A 129 2.02 4.37 -2.32
N TYR A 130 2.00 3.61 -3.38
CA TYR A 130 1.60 2.23 -3.34
C TYR A 130 2.85 1.39 -3.21
N TYR A 131 2.82 0.54 -2.23
CA TYR A 131 3.73 -0.58 -2.22
C TYR A 131 2.96 -1.73 -2.85
N GLY A 132 3.44 -2.26 -3.96
CA GLY A 132 2.96 -3.54 -4.43
C GLY A 132 3.21 -4.61 -3.37
N GLY A 133 2.31 -5.57 -3.25
CA GLY A 133 2.53 -6.72 -2.40
C GLY A 133 1.90 -6.68 -1.02
N GLY A 134 0.63 -6.34 -0.93
CA GLY A 134 -0.19 -6.66 0.25
C GLY A 134 -0.66 -8.10 0.21
N LEU A 135 -0.55 -8.81 1.33
CA LEU A 135 -1.13 -10.13 1.52
C LEU A 135 -2.61 -9.98 1.93
N MET A 136 -3.49 -10.69 1.25
CA MET A 136 -4.91 -10.76 1.60
C MET A 136 -5.19 -12.06 2.33
N THR A 137 -5.69 -11.97 3.57
CA THR A 137 -6.25 -13.11 4.27
C THR A 137 -7.74 -12.91 4.51
N ASP A 138 -8.53 -13.96 4.39
CA ASP A 138 -9.97 -13.89 4.64
C ASP A 138 -10.27 -13.36 6.04
N GLY A 139 -11.01 -12.26 6.09
CA GLY A 139 -11.47 -11.63 7.32
C GLY A 139 -10.46 -10.75 8.06
N PHE A 140 -9.22 -10.65 7.56
CA PHE A 140 -8.23 -9.74 8.11
C PHE A 140 -7.51 -9.04 6.95
N GLU A 141 -7.78 -7.76 6.79
CA GLU A 141 -7.00 -6.89 5.88
C GLU A 141 -5.58 -6.75 6.45
N MET A 142 -4.77 -7.79 6.33
CA MET A 142 -3.38 -7.72 6.73
C MET A 142 -2.52 -7.46 5.50
N THR A 143 -2.10 -6.25 5.39
CA THR A 143 -1.12 -5.87 4.40
C THR A 143 0.27 -6.11 4.95
N TYR A 144 0.93 -7.10 4.42
CA TYR A 144 2.37 -7.22 4.54
C TYR A 144 2.98 -6.45 3.37
N GLY A 145 3.58 -5.31 3.65
CA GLY A 145 4.43 -4.69 2.66
C GLY A 145 5.53 -5.69 2.29
N ALA A 146 5.42 -6.34 1.15
CA ALA A 146 6.52 -7.07 0.59
C ALA A 146 7.61 -6.04 0.28
N ASN A 147 8.57 -5.92 1.17
CA ASN A 147 9.64 -4.95 1.00
C ASN A 147 10.41 -5.30 -0.26
N THR A 148 10.42 -4.37 -1.18
CA THR A 148 11.09 -4.48 -2.47
C THR A 148 12.60 -4.69 -2.39
N SER A 149 13.20 -4.50 -1.24
CA SER A 149 14.62 -4.74 -1.01
C SER A 149 15.01 -6.19 -0.71
N TYR A 150 14.08 -7.15 -0.86
CA TYR A 150 14.38 -8.57 -0.59
C TYR A 150 15.19 -9.17 -1.75
N PRO A 151 16.45 -9.56 -1.54
CA PRO A 151 17.22 -10.19 -2.59
C PRO A 151 16.54 -11.48 -3.08
N GLY A 152 16.54 -11.71 -4.37
CA GLY A 152 16.14 -12.97 -4.96
C GLY A 152 14.65 -13.20 -5.20
N ARG A 153 13.76 -12.40 -4.61
CA ARG A 153 12.34 -12.58 -4.90
C ARG A 153 12.02 -12.24 -6.35
N ILE A 154 11.07 -12.94 -6.91
CA ILE A 154 10.42 -12.57 -8.17
C ILE A 154 8.91 -12.52 -7.99
N TYR A 155 8.26 -11.71 -8.81
CA TYR A 155 6.80 -11.69 -8.94
C TYR A 155 6.39 -12.35 -10.23
N VAL A 156 5.38 -13.21 -10.16
CA VAL A 156 4.77 -13.83 -11.33
C VAL A 156 3.28 -13.55 -11.37
N ASP A 157 2.72 -13.49 -12.57
CA ASP A 157 1.28 -13.38 -12.80
C ASP A 157 0.56 -14.72 -12.51
N LEU A 158 -0.76 -14.77 -12.71
CA LEU A 158 -1.59 -15.95 -12.51
C LEU A 158 -1.17 -17.13 -13.42
N ASN A 159 -0.50 -16.86 -14.54
CA ASN A 159 -0.02 -17.88 -15.45
C ASN A 159 1.42 -18.32 -15.15
N GLY A 160 2.06 -17.73 -14.18
CA GLY A 160 3.44 -18.02 -13.81
C GLY A 160 4.50 -17.25 -14.61
N ASN A 161 4.13 -16.19 -15.35
CA ASN A 161 5.10 -15.37 -16.06
C ASN A 161 5.65 -14.27 -15.14
N ARG A 162 6.95 -14.04 -15.17
CA ARG A 162 7.58 -12.91 -14.53
C ARG A 162 7.13 -11.60 -15.20
N VAL A 163 6.90 -10.54 -14.46
CA VAL A 163 6.21 -9.32 -14.94
C VAL A 163 7.07 -8.07 -15.03
N GLY A 164 8.27 -8.06 -14.42
CA GLY A 164 9.12 -6.87 -14.45
C GLY A 164 10.33 -6.95 -13.53
N ASP A 165 11.06 -5.85 -13.41
CA ASP A 165 12.11 -5.67 -12.41
C ASP A 165 11.48 -5.37 -11.05
N GLU A 166 11.54 -6.34 -10.17
CA GLU A 166 10.92 -6.32 -8.84
C GLU A 166 11.59 -5.32 -7.89
N THR A 167 12.76 -4.81 -8.23
CA THR A 167 13.49 -3.82 -7.41
C THR A 167 12.92 -2.42 -7.54
N THR A 168 12.19 -2.15 -8.61
CA THR A 168 11.59 -0.84 -8.89
C THR A 168 10.47 -0.48 -7.93
N ASN A 169 9.82 -1.48 -7.34
CA ASN A 169 8.60 -1.32 -6.53
C ASN A 169 7.48 -0.58 -7.28
N ASP A 170 7.42 -0.76 -8.58
CA ASP A 170 6.44 -0.08 -9.41
C ASP A 170 5.08 -0.78 -9.27
N VAL A 171 4.11 -0.05 -8.76
CA VAL A 171 2.72 -0.53 -8.63
C VAL A 171 2.12 -0.96 -9.97
N HIS A 172 2.61 -0.41 -11.08
CA HIS A 172 2.14 -0.77 -12.41
C HIS A 172 2.41 -2.25 -12.75
N LEU A 173 3.33 -2.92 -12.05
CA LEU A 173 3.49 -4.37 -12.17
C LEU A 173 2.19 -5.09 -11.83
N TRP A 174 1.51 -4.66 -10.76
CA TRP A 174 0.20 -5.22 -10.37
C TRP A 174 -0.94 -4.72 -11.26
N MET A 175 -1.00 -3.41 -11.54
CA MET A 175 -2.07 -2.83 -12.37
C MET A 175 -2.11 -3.39 -13.80
N ASN A 176 -0.99 -3.91 -14.30
CA ASN A 176 -0.90 -4.54 -15.61
C ASN A 176 -1.09 -6.07 -15.55
N ALA A 177 -1.17 -6.64 -14.36
CA ALA A 177 -1.39 -8.06 -14.17
C ALA A 177 -2.89 -8.40 -14.19
N PRO A 178 -3.28 -9.61 -14.60
CA PRO A 178 -4.66 -10.07 -14.49
C PRO A 178 -5.17 -9.96 -13.06
N GLU A 179 -6.36 -9.40 -12.88
CA GLU A 179 -7.01 -9.19 -11.58
C GLU A 179 -6.21 -8.33 -10.59
N ASP A 180 -5.22 -7.54 -11.06
CA ASP A 180 -4.27 -6.80 -10.23
C ASP A 180 -3.53 -7.70 -9.23
N LYS A 181 -3.31 -8.96 -9.56
CA LYS A 181 -2.70 -9.96 -8.68
C LYS A 181 -1.36 -10.42 -9.18
N LEU A 182 -0.41 -10.53 -8.28
CA LEU A 182 0.88 -11.18 -8.49
C LEU A 182 1.17 -12.15 -7.35
N TYR A 183 1.93 -13.18 -7.66
CA TYR A 183 2.48 -14.08 -6.65
C TYR A 183 3.95 -13.76 -6.41
N LEU A 184 4.29 -13.49 -5.16
CA LEU A 184 5.68 -13.40 -4.71
C LEU A 184 6.22 -14.81 -4.52
N LEU A 185 7.26 -15.18 -5.27
CA LEU A 185 7.94 -16.46 -5.10
C LEU A 185 9.09 -16.35 -4.09
N ILE A 186 9.15 -17.32 -3.20
CA ILE A 186 10.19 -17.47 -2.19
C ILE A 186 10.66 -18.92 -2.19
N SER A 187 11.96 -19.16 -2.12
CA SER A 187 12.53 -20.50 -1.99
C SER A 187 13.24 -20.72 -0.66
N GLY A 188 13.41 -21.97 -0.28
CA GLY A 188 13.97 -22.38 1.01
C GLY A 188 15.34 -21.82 1.32
N ASN A 189 16.20 -21.67 0.31
CA ASN A 189 17.53 -21.07 0.45
C ASN A 189 17.49 -19.55 0.79
N MET A 190 16.35 -18.90 0.60
CA MET A 190 16.14 -17.49 0.98
C MET A 190 15.61 -17.35 2.39
N ILE A 191 15.17 -18.44 3.02
CA ILE A 191 14.50 -18.44 4.32
C ILE A 191 15.51 -18.44 5.45
N ASP A 192 15.63 -17.32 6.14
CA ASP A 192 16.26 -17.23 7.43
C ASP A 192 15.18 -17.07 8.50
N LYS A 193 14.81 -18.19 9.13
CA LYS A 193 13.69 -18.25 10.07
C LYS A 193 13.82 -17.31 11.27
N ASP A 194 15.03 -16.92 11.61
CA ASP A 194 15.26 -16.09 12.78
C ASP A 194 15.22 -14.58 12.47
N THR A 195 15.39 -14.18 11.22
CA THR A 195 15.57 -12.77 10.87
C THR A 195 14.74 -12.27 9.69
N VAL A 196 14.23 -13.13 8.83
CA VAL A 196 13.72 -12.76 7.51
C VAL A 196 12.52 -11.83 7.57
N LEU A 197 11.51 -12.13 8.35
CA LEU A 197 10.30 -11.33 8.37
C LEU A 197 10.48 -9.98 9.07
N LEU A 198 11.37 -9.92 10.04
CA LEU A 198 11.73 -8.67 10.73
C LEU A 198 12.71 -7.83 9.90
N LYS A 199 13.64 -8.48 9.20
CA LYS A 199 14.71 -7.80 8.45
C LYS A 199 14.23 -7.23 7.12
N TYR A 200 13.21 -7.82 6.52
CA TYR A 200 12.75 -7.49 5.17
C TYR A 200 11.36 -6.84 5.08
N GLY A 201 10.85 -6.31 6.19
CA GLY A 201 9.78 -5.33 6.12
C GLY A 201 8.36 -5.83 6.32
N ILE A 202 8.16 -7.01 6.91
CA ILE A 202 6.87 -7.26 7.53
C ILE A 202 6.79 -6.33 8.74
N SER A 203 5.77 -5.49 8.73
CA SER A 203 5.60 -4.48 9.75
C SER A 203 5.53 -5.14 11.14
N THR A 204 6.44 -4.77 12.03
CA THR A 204 6.39 -5.12 13.46
C THR A 204 5.10 -4.68 14.16
N ARG A 205 4.20 -4.04 13.43
CA ARG A 205 2.92 -3.54 13.92
C ARG A 205 1.82 -4.59 13.98
N THR A 206 2.06 -5.78 13.45
CA THR A 206 1.07 -6.85 13.49
C THR A 206 1.47 -7.88 14.54
N PRO A 207 0.52 -8.46 15.30
CA PRO A 207 0.78 -9.55 16.23
C PRO A 207 1.48 -10.76 15.59
N LEU A 208 1.45 -10.86 14.27
CA LEU A 208 1.97 -11.94 13.46
C LEU A 208 3.45 -11.74 13.09
N ALA A 209 4.03 -10.58 13.32
CA ALA A 209 5.42 -10.29 13.02
C ALA A 209 6.42 -11.21 13.73
N ASN A 210 6.02 -11.81 14.83
CA ASN A 210 6.85 -12.73 15.63
C ASN A 210 6.76 -14.19 15.18
N ASN A 211 5.75 -14.56 14.34
CA ASN A 211 5.50 -15.93 13.92
C ASN A 211 5.23 -16.02 12.39
N GLY A 212 5.83 -15.16 11.61
CA GLY A 212 5.47 -15.00 10.22
C GLY A 212 5.60 -16.25 9.33
N TRP A 213 6.59 -17.12 9.60
CA TRP A 213 6.74 -18.37 8.85
C TRP A 213 5.73 -19.43 9.29
N ASP A 214 5.42 -19.52 10.59
CA ASP A 214 4.38 -20.41 11.09
C ASP A 214 3.03 -20.01 10.49
N MET A 215 2.76 -18.71 10.38
CA MET A 215 1.57 -18.22 9.72
C MET A 215 1.55 -18.52 8.21
N MET A 216 2.67 -18.40 7.51
CA MET A 216 2.75 -18.79 6.10
C MET A 216 2.43 -20.26 5.89
N ASP A 217 2.90 -21.12 6.82
CA ASP A 217 2.59 -22.54 6.81
C ASP A 217 1.11 -22.81 7.14
N GLU A 218 0.53 -22.08 8.09
CA GLU A 218 -0.91 -22.15 8.41
C GLU A 218 -1.76 -21.71 7.21
N LEU A 219 -1.46 -20.58 6.60
CA LEU A 219 -2.17 -20.09 5.41
C LEU A 219 -2.04 -21.05 4.21
N ALA A 220 -0.85 -21.65 4.02
CA ALA A 220 -0.66 -22.64 2.98
C ALA A 220 -1.42 -23.94 3.27
N ALA A 221 -1.56 -24.34 4.52
CA ALA A 221 -2.35 -25.50 4.92
C ALA A 221 -3.86 -25.29 4.74
N GLU A 222 -4.32 -24.05 4.84
CA GLU A 222 -5.70 -23.63 4.61
C GLU A 222 -5.99 -23.31 3.14
N GLU A 223 -4.98 -23.40 2.26
CA GLU A 223 -5.05 -22.97 0.85
C GLU A 223 -5.53 -21.53 0.68
N ASN A 224 -5.13 -20.68 1.62
CA ASN A 224 -5.56 -19.29 1.68
C ASN A 224 -4.39 -18.34 1.32
N CYS A 225 -4.44 -17.74 0.14
CA CYS A 225 -3.50 -16.76 -0.44
C CYS A 225 -2.00 -17.17 -0.43
N VAL A 226 -1.66 -18.35 0.07
CA VAL A 226 -0.30 -18.89 0.08
C VAL A 226 -0.32 -20.32 -0.43
N TYR A 227 0.51 -20.60 -1.43
CA TYR A 227 0.80 -21.95 -1.89
C TYR A 227 2.17 -22.35 -1.38
N LYS A 228 2.32 -23.64 -1.01
CA LYS A 228 3.58 -24.23 -0.58
C LYS A 228 3.77 -25.58 -1.24
N ALA A 229 4.98 -25.85 -1.72
CA ALA A 229 5.36 -27.12 -2.32
C ALA A 229 6.84 -27.41 -2.11
N ASP A 230 7.24 -28.67 -2.26
CA ASP A 230 8.64 -29.08 -2.14
C ASP A 230 9.40 -28.87 -3.47
N THR A 231 8.69 -28.80 -4.60
CA THR A 231 9.27 -28.54 -5.94
C THR A 231 8.51 -27.42 -6.66
N ILE A 232 9.16 -26.84 -7.68
CA ILE A 232 8.53 -25.81 -8.53
C ILE A 232 7.41 -26.41 -9.37
N GLU A 233 7.54 -27.65 -9.81
CA GLU A 233 6.51 -28.35 -10.58
C GLU A 233 5.24 -28.55 -9.76
N GLU A 234 5.37 -28.99 -8.51
CA GLU A 234 4.24 -29.13 -7.59
C GLU A 234 3.62 -27.75 -7.27
N LEU A 235 4.44 -26.73 -7.13
CA LEU A 235 3.95 -25.37 -6.90
C LEU A 235 3.15 -24.87 -8.10
N ALA A 236 3.67 -25.10 -9.32
CA ALA A 236 2.99 -24.75 -10.56
C ALA A 236 1.64 -25.45 -10.69
N GLU A 237 1.57 -26.75 -10.35
CA GLU A 237 0.33 -27.54 -10.36
C GLU A 237 -0.71 -26.95 -9.38
N LYS A 238 -0.29 -26.68 -8.13
CA LYS A 238 -1.16 -26.11 -7.09
C LYS A 238 -1.71 -24.73 -7.48
N MET A 239 -0.90 -23.90 -8.11
CA MET A 239 -1.30 -22.56 -8.57
C MET A 239 -2.11 -22.60 -9.86
N GLY A 240 -2.03 -23.69 -10.65
CA GLY A 240 -2.51 -23.71 -12.03
C GLY A 240 -1.68 -22.82 -12.97
N ALA A 241 -0.43 -22.55 -12.65
CA ALA A 241 0.46 -21.62 -13.34
C ALA A 241 1.32 -22.33 -14.40
N GLU A 242 0.82 -22.42 -15.63
CA GLU A 242 1.39 -23.21 -16.72
C GLU A 242 2.87 -22.86 -17.04
N ASN A 243 3.25 -21.59 -16.88
CA ASN A 243 4.56 -21.09 -17.29
C ASN A 243 5.57 -21.04 -16.12
N LEU A 244 5.16 -21.38 -14.90
CA LEU A 244 5.98 -21.15 -13.71
C LEU A 244 7.33 -21.87 -13.77
N VAL A 245 7.33 -23.14 -14.18
CA VAL A 245 8.56 -23.94 -14.26
C VAL A 245 9.55 -23.29 -15.23
N ALA A 246 9.11 -22.99 -16.45
CA ALA A 246 9.96 -22.35 -17.46
C ALA A 246 10.45 -20.96 -17.02
N THR A 247 9.62 -20.22 -16.30
CA THR A 247 9.98 -18.90 -15.74
C THR A 247 11.10 -19.02 -14.71
N VAL A 248 10.99 -19.98 -13.79
CA VAL A 248 12.02 -20.19 -12.75
C VAL A 248 13.31 -20.72 -13.35
N GLU A 249 13.26 -21.65 -14.29
CA GLU A 249 14.44 -22.13 -15.01
C GLU A 249 15.17 -20.99 -15.73
N LYS A 250 14.41 -20.15 -16.44
CA LYS A 250 14.97 -18.97 -17.14
C LYS A 250 15.61 -17.99 -16.16
N TYR A 251 14.91 -17.66 -15.08
CA TYR A 251 15.42 -16.75 -14.05
C TYR A 251 16.70 -17.30 -13.40
N ASN A 252 16.74 -18.59 -13.04
CA ASN A 252 17.92 -19.22 -12.46
C ASN A 252 19.10 -19.23 -13.44
N ALA A 253 18.83 -19.41 -14.73
CA ALA A 253 19.87 -19.31 -15.77
C ALA A 253 20.43 -17.89 -15.88
N ASP A 254 19.58 -16.86 -15.77
CA ASP A 254 20.00 -15.45 -15.74
C ASP A 254 20.83 -15.13 -14.49
N VAL A 255 20.44 -15.66 -13.31
CA VAL A 255 21.23 -15.55 -12.09
C VAL A 255 22.61 -16.14 -12.28
N ALA A 256 22.71 -17.33 -12.83
CA ALA A 256 23.99 -18.01 -13.10
C ALA A 256 24.86 -17.26 -14.12
N ALA A 257 24.23 -16.58 -15.07
CA ALA A 257 24.91 -15.75 -16.07
C ALA A 257 25.33 -14.37 -15.52
N GLY A 258 24.77 -13.95 -14.38
CA GLY A 258 24.98 -12.62 -13.82
C GLY A 258 24.31 -11.49 -14.60
N GLU A 259 23.24 -11.79 -15.33
CA GLU A 259 22.51 -10.83 -16.16
C GLU A 259 21.03 -11.20 -16.25
N ASP A 260 20.13 -10.28 -15.86
CA ASP A 260 18.69 -10.41 -16.13
C ASP A 260 18.38 -10.01 -17.57
N THR A 261 18.24 -10.98 -18.45
CA THR A 261 18.01 -10.76 -19.88
C THR A 261 16.56 -10.38 -20.21
N GLN A 262 15.63 -10.48 -19.23
CA GLN A 262 14.23 -10.18 -19.45
C GLN A 262 13.89 -8.74 -19.11
N PHE A 263 14.33 -8.25 -17.93
CA PHE A 263 13.93 -6.95 -17.40
C PHE A 263 15.08 -6.05 -16.97
N GLY A 264 16.34 -6.54 -17.06
CA GLY A 264 17.53 -5.76 -16.76
C GLY A 264 17.73 -5.47 -15.26
N ARG A 265 17.17 -6.28 -14.39
CA ARG A 265 17.37 -6.20 -12.96
C ARG A 265 18.85 -6.36 -12.61
N ALA A 266 19.34 -5.56 -11.67
CA ALA A 266 20.76 -5.61 -11.25
C ALA A 266 21.13 -7.00 -10.69
N ALA A 267 22.20 -7.60 -11.19
CA ALA A 267 22.61 -8.96 -10.86
C ALA A 267 22.86 -9.19 -9.37
N ASP A 268 23.40 -8.19 -8.67
CA ASP A 268 23.66 -8.23 -7.23
C ASP A 268 22.41 -8.26 -6.35
N THR A 269 21.24 -8.08 -6.96
CA THR A 269 19.92 -8.19 -6.31
C THR A 269 19.21 -9.52 -6.60
N MET A 270 19.80 -10.38 -7.42
CA MET A 270 19.22 -11.64 -7.84
C MET A 270 19.75 -12.80 -7.00
N VAL A 271 18.87 -13.75 -6.67
CA VAL A 271 19.21 -15.02 -5.98
C VAL A 271 18.40 -16.13 -6.63
N ALA A 272 19.04 -17.23 -6.99
CA ALA A 272 18.34 -18.35 -7.62
C ALA A 272 17.34 -19.02 -6.66
N LEU A 273 16.23 -19.50 -7.21
CA LEU A 273 15.24 -20.33 -6.51
C LEU A 273 15.62 -21.80 -6.70
N GLU A 274 16.38 -22.37 -5.77
CA GLU A 274 16.99 -23.70 -5.96
C GLU A 274 16.53 -24.74 -4.94
N GLU A 275 16.16 -24.34 -3.74
CA GLU A 275 15.86 -25.24 -2.63
C GLU A 275 14.46 -25.06 -2.11
N GLY A 276 13.72 -26.14 -2.01
CA GLY A 276 12.42 -26.14 -1.31
C GLY A 276 12.55 -25.95 0.21
N PRO A 277 11.46 -25.72 0.92
CA PRO A 277 10.14 -25.51 0.34
C PRO A 277 10.02 -24.21 -0.44
N PHE A 278 9.20 -24.24 -1.50
CA PHE A 278 8.86 -23.06 -2.28
C PHE A 278 7.51 -22.53 -1.83
N TYR A 279 7.40 -21.21 -1.79
CA TYR A 279 6.16 -20.50 -1.49
C TYR A 279 5.80 -19.58 -2.64
N ALA A 280 4.50 -19.52 -2.95
CA ALA A 280 3.93 -18.47 -3.78
C ALA A 280 2.88 -17.73 -2.93
N VAL A 281 3.12 -16.46 -2.71
CA VAL A 281 2.29 -15.62 -1.85
C VAL A 281 1.51 -14.65 -2.69
N GLU A 282 0.18 -14.77 -2.67
CA GLU A 282 -0.70 -13.84 -3.39
C GLU A 282 -0.51 -12.44 -2.86
N THR A 283 -0.30 -11.49 -3.76
CA THR A 283 -0.11 -10.09 -3.45
C THR A 283 -0.99 -9.22 -4.34
N VAL A 284 -1.54 -8.17 -3.76
CA VAL A 284 -2.38 -7.17 -4.43
C VAL A 284 -1.83 -5.77 -4.16
N PRO A 285 -2.16 -4.77 -4.98
CA PRO A 285 -1.80 -3.40 -4.68
C PRO A 285 -2.46 -2.96 -3.38
N TYR A 286 -1.75 -2.18 -2.56
CA TYR A 286 -2.38 -1.60 -1.40
C TYR A 286 -2.05 -0.12 -1.21
N ALA A 287 -3.04 0.65 -0.77
CA ALA A 287 -2.92 2.06 -0.47
C ALA A 287 -2.57 2.26 0.99
N TYR A 288 -1.34 2.68 1.27
CA TYR A 288 -0.87 2.79 2.65
C TYR A 288 -1.16 4.15 3.30
N THR A 289 -0.81 5.24 2.67
CA THR A 289 -0.75 6.53 3.38
C THR A 289 -1.45 7.69 2.71
N GLY A 290 -1.81 7.60 1.46
CA GLY A 290 -2.39 8.72 0.77
C GLY A 290 -2.64 8.44 -0.71
N SER A 291 -3.38 9.32 -1.31
CA SER A 291 -3.64 9.35 -2.73
C SER A 291 -2.84 10.47 -3.38
N THR A 292 -2.27 10.25 -4.55
CA THR A 292 -1.86 11.35 -5.44
C THR A 292 -3.09 11.88 -6.12
N GLY A 293 -2.95 13.06 -6.61
CA GLY A 293 -4.07 13.74 -7.17
C GLY A 293 -4.93 14.42 -6.12
N GLY A 294 -5.75 15.30 -6.59
CA GLY A 294 -6.57 16.12 -5.73
C GLY A 294 -7.36 17.13 -6.52
N VAL A 295 -8.07 17.95 -5.79
CA VAL A 295 -8.74 19.11 -6.37
C VAL A 295 -7.67 20.10 -6.84
N ARG A 296 -7.75 20.52 -8.09
CA ARG A 296 -6.85 21.54 -8.64
C ARG A 296 -7.02 22.84 -7.87
N VAL A 297 -5.90 23.43 -7.49
CA VAL A 297 -5.84 24.73 -6.83
C VAL A 297 -5.03 25.70 -7.68
N ASP A 298 -5.37 26.99 -7.57
CA ASP A 298 -4.56 28.06 -8.15
C ASP A 298 -3.27 28.20 -7.33
N GLY A 299 -2.14 28.33 -8.03
CA GLY A 299 -0.82 28.45 -7.42
C GLY A 299 -0.56 29.83 -6.79
#